data_a4cabb4befc5f80fd548b24bff72fd75
#
_entry.id   a4cabb4befc5f80fd548b24bff72fd75
#
_cell.length_a   1.000
_cell.length_b   1.000
_cell.length_c   1.000
_cell.angle_alpha   90.00
_cell.angle_beta   90.00
_cell.angle_gamma   90.00
#
_symmetry.space_group_name_H-M   'P 1'
#
loop_
_entity.id
_entity.type
_entity.pdbx_description
1 polymer ?
#
loop_
_entity_poly.entity_id
_entity_poly.type
_entity_poly.pdbx_seq_one_letter_code
_entity_poly.pdbx_strand_id
1 'polypeptide(L)'
;KNQRLGIIGPNGCGKSTLLKIIAGILEPDSGSVEIGDTIKIGYFSQEIEDMNSSQRVIDYIKAVAEFIPTKDGLISASKLLEQFLFEPAMQYSPIEKLSGGEKKRLYLLKVLAAAPNVLLLDEITNDIDIPTLTILEDYLDSFAGIVIAVSHDRYFLDNLADRIFEFDREGNLTQYEGGYTDYLEAKKRREGMNIDESVEIKASSVGKNMIEEPQEEKSSVKTWKQNRSSKLKFSYKEQREYETIDDDIAGLEEKIEKLDNDIMANA
;
A
#
# COMPACT_ATOMS: atom_id res chain seq x y z
N LYS A 1 -1.49 7.09 17.66
CA LYS A 1 -2.82 7.22 17.06
C LYS A 1 -2.64 7.38 15.57
N ASN A 2 -3.45 6.73 14.78
CA ASN A 2 -3.43 6.77 13.30
C ASN A 2 -2.09 6.31 12.69
N GLN A 3 -1.62 5.13 13.06
CA GLN A 3 -0.42 4.55 12.45
C GLN A 3 -0.77 3.86 11.13
N ARG A 4 0.07 4.04 10.15
CA ARG A 4 -0.02 3.43 8.83
C ARG A 4 1.23 2.59 8.61
N LEU A 5 1.08 1.27 8.57
CA LEU A 5 2.18 0.33 8.50
C LEU A 5 2.09 -0.45 7.18
N GLY A 6 3.14 -0.38 6.39
CA GLY A 6 3.32 -1.23 5.21
C GLY A 6 4.17 -2.44 5.54
N ILE A 7 3.79 -3.62 5.08
CA ILE A 7 4.58 -4.85 5.21
C ILE A 7 4.97 -5.33 3.83
N ILE A 8 6.26 -5.51 3.62
CA ILE A 8 6.83 -5.99 2.36
C ILE A 8 7.73 -7.21 2.61
N GLY A 9 8.03 -7.95 1.57
CA GLY A 9 8.92 -9.10 1.61
C GLY A 9 8.63 -10.13 0.54
N PRO A 10 9.48 -11.13 0.36
CA PRO A 10 9.30 -12.19 -0.63
C PRO A 10 7.98 -12.96 -0.44
N ASN A 11 7.49 -13.60 -1.51
CA ASN A 11 6.35 -14.49 -1.38
C ASN A 11 6.73 -15.68 -0.50
N GLY A 12 5.81 -16.08 0.39
CA GLY A 12 6.00 -17.20 1.32
C GLY A 12 6.84 -16.89 2.57
N CYS A 13 7.26 -15.63 2.81
CA CYS A 13 8.02 -15.27 4.01
C CYS A 13 7.17 -15.13 5.29
N GLY A 14 5.83 -15.30 5.20
CA GLY A 14 4.97 -15.30 6.38
C GLY A 14 4.14 -14.03 6.59
N LYS A 15 4.08 -13.07 5.63
CA LYS A 15 3.30 -11.82 5.75
C LYS A 15 1.83 -12.06 6.10
N SER A 16 1.13 -12.85 5.29
CA SER A 16 -0.28 -13.20 5.52
C SER A 16 -0.48 -14.01 6.81
N THR A 17 0.47 -14.87 7.15
CA THR A 17 0.47 -15.62 8.43
C THR A 17 0.51 -14.67 9.62
N LEU A 18 1.38 -13.66 9.57
CA LEU A 18 1.44 -12.63 10.61
C LEU A 18 0.11 -11.88 10.74
N LEU A 19 -0.49 -11.46 9.61
CA LEU A 19 -1.80 -10.79 9.65
C LEU A 19 -2.90 -11.69 10.24
N LYS A 20 -2.92 -12.98 9.90
CA LYS A 20 -3.88 -13.96 10.45
C LYS A 20 -3.68 -14.16 11.96
N ILE A 21 -2.43 -14.15 12.44
CA ILE A 21 -2.13 -14.22 13.88
C ILE A 21 -2.63 -12.95 14.59
N ILE A 22 -2.35 -11.76 14.04
CA ILE A 22 -2.83 -10.49 14.60
C ILE A 22 -4.37 -10.43 14.59
N ALA A 23 -5.01 -10.96 13.55
CA ALA A 23 -6.47 -11.05 13.45
C ALA A 23 -7.11 -12.07 14.41
N GLY A 24 -6.31 -12.90 15.10
CA GLY A 24 -6.80 -13.97 15.97
C GLY A 24 -7.40 -15.17 15.21
N ILE A 25 -7.10 -15.29 13.91
CA ILE A 25 -7.56 -16.41 13.05
C ILE A 25 -6.63 -17.61 13.20
N LEU A 26 -5.35 -17.35 13.43
CA LEU A 26 -4.31 -18.37 13.60
C LEU A 26 -3.62 -18.18 14.95
N GLU A 27 -3.39 -19.26 15.68
CA GLU A 27 -2.62 -19.23 16.91
C GLU A 27 -1.11 -19.23 16.60
N PRO A 28 -0.30 -18.46 17.36
CA PRO A 28 1.15 -18.48 17.21
C PRO A 28 1.73 -19.82 17.75
N ASP A 29 2.79 -20.31 17.13
CA ASP A 29 3.50 -21.52 17.58
C ASP A 29 4.12 -21.35 18.97
N SER A 30 4.45 -20.11 19.36
CA SER A 30 4.98 -19.75 20.66
C SER A 30 4.63 -18.31 21.01
N GLY A 31 4.55 -18.01 22.30
CA GLY A 31 4.15 -16.70 22.78
C GLY A 31 2.62 -16.55 22.88
N SER A 32 2.15 -15.29 23.00
CA SER A 32 0.73 -14.94 23.08
C SER A 32 0.44 -13.63 22.39
N VAL A 33 -0.77 -13.50 21.86
CA VAL A 33 -1.31 -12.24 21.32
C VAL A 33 -2.40 -11.76 22.24
N GLU A 34 -2.24 -10.58 22.82
CA GLU A 34 -3.23 -9.94 23.66
C GLU A 34 -3.91 -8.81 22.89
N ILE A 35 -5.21 -8.91 22.69
CA ILE A 35 -6.03 -7.91 22.02
C ILE A 35 -6.85 -7.19 23.08
N GLY A 36 -6.68 -5.87 23.20
CA GLY A 36 -7.45 -5.08 24.16
C GLY A 36 -8.94 -5.04 23.82
N ASP A 37 -9.80 -4.96 24.85
CA ASP A 37 -11.27 -5.04 24.73
C ASP A 37 -11.90 -4.01 23.80
N THR A 38 -11.23 -2.88 23.57
CA THR A 38 -11.70 -1.81 22.67
C THR A 38 -11.27 -1.97 21.24
N ILE A 39 -10.43 -2.97 20.94
CA ILE A 39 -9.90 -3.21 19.60
C ILE A 39 -10.92 -4.00 18.77
N LYS A 40 -11.28 -3.42 17.63
CA LYS A 40 -12.10 -4.05 16.61
C LYS A 40 -11.25 -4.20 15.34
N ILE A 41 -10.87 -5.42 15.04
CA ILE A 41 -10.04 -5.73 13.87
C ILE A 41 -10.96 -5.99 12.68
N GLY A 42 -10.73 -5.28 11.58
CA GLY A 42 -11.24 -5.61 10.25
C GLY A 42 -10.12 -6.25 9.44
N TYR A 43 -10.31 -7.48 9.00
CA TYR A 43 -9.33 -8.18 8.19
C TYR A 43 -9.87 -8.44 6.78
N PHE A 44 -9.23 -7.85 5.80
CA PHE A 44 -9.45 -8.15 4.39
C PHE A 44 -8.42 -9.17 3.94
N SER A 45 -8.87 -10.41 3.74
CA SER A 45 -8.02 -11.52 3.30
C SER A 45 -7.98 -11.64 1.78
N GLN A 46 -6.91 -12.22 1.28
CA GLN A 46 -6.79 -12.58 -0.13
C GLN A 46 -7.87 -13.60 -0.57
N GLU A 47 -8.25 -14.51 0.33
CA GLU A 47 -9.35 -15.47 0.11
C GLU A 47 -10.67 -14.87 0.61
N ILE A 48 -11.65 -14.80 -0.26
CA ILE A 48 -12.99 -14.30 0.09
C ILE A 48 -13.77 -15.40 0.78
N GLU A 49 -14.44 -15.06 1.89
CA GLU A 49 -15.43 -15.95 2.51
C GLU A 49 -16.57 -16.27 1.53
N ASP A 50 -17.12 -17.46 1.63
CA ASP A 50 -18.30 -17.85 0.86
C ASP A 50 -19.48 -16.92 1.16
N MET A 51 -19.95 -16.22 0.12
CA MET A 51 -21.09 -15.34 0.21
C MET A 51 -22.37 -16.11 -0.15
N ASN A 52 -23.45 -15.90 0.60
CA ASN A 52 -24.75 -16.42 0.20
C ASN A 52 -25.17 -15.80 -1.15
N SER A 53 -25.08 -16.59 -2.21
CA SER A 53 -25.27 -16.15 -3.59
C SER A 53 -26.67 -15.57 -3.88
N SER A 54 -27.69 -16.03 -3.17
CA SER A 54 -29.10 -15.59 -3.34
C SER A 54 -29.44 -14.32 -2.56
N GLN A 55 -28.58 -13.88 -1.63
CA GLN A 55 -28.78 -12.66 -0.86
C GLN A 55 -28.58 -11.42 -1.72
N ARG A 56 -29.36 -10.35 -1.47
CA ARG A 56 -29.13 -9.06 -2.14
C ARG A 56 -27.88 -8.38 -1.60
N VAL A 57 -27.21 -7.63 -2.46
CA VAL A 57 -26.01 -6.85 -2.12
C VAL A 57 -26.25 -5.94 -0.90
N ILE A 58 -27.38 -5.19 -0.90
CA ILE A 58 -27.71 -4.28 0.20
C ILE A 58 -27.96 -5.02 1.52
N ASP A 59 -28.61 -6.19 1.46
CA ASP A 59 -28.94 -6.96 2.65
C ASP A 59 -27.67 -7.58 3.28
N TYR A 60 -26.67 -7.90 2.46
CA TYR A 60 -25.38 -8.39 2.91
C TYR A 60 -24.64 -7.37 3.77
N ILE A 61 -24.66 -6.09 3.39
CA ILE A 61 -24.05 -5.01 4.18
C ILE A 61 -24.92 -4.66 5.38
N LYS A 62 -26.26 -4.59 5.23
CA LYS A 62 -27.18 -4.32 6.34
C LYS A 62 -27.13 -5.37 7.45
N ALA A 63 -26.79 -6.61 7.12
CA ALA A 63 -26.58 -7.66 8.12
C ALA A 63 -25.42 -7.34 9.09
N VAL A 64 -24.46 -6.52 8.64
CA VAL A 64 -23.35 -6.04 9.49
C VAL A 64 -23.74 -4.75 10.20
N ALA A 65 -24.20 -3.75 9.44
CA ALA A 65 -24.64 -2.46 10.01
C ALA A 65 -25.59 -1.76 9.02
N GLU A 66 -26.68 -1.22 9.52
CA GLU A 66 -27.60 -0.38 8.74
C GLU A 66 -27.05 1.05 8.59
N PHE A 67 -26.37 1.54 9.65
CA PHE A 67 -25.72 2.84 9.69
C PHE A 67 -24.27 2.67 10.10
N ILE A 68 -23.36 3.25 9.35
CA ILE A 68 -21.92 3.15 9.52
C ILE A 68 -21.38 4.51 10.00
N PRO A 69 -20.63 4.56 11.12
CA PRO A 69 -20.03 5.78 11.60
C PRO A 69 -18.86 6.20 10.68
N THR A 70 -18.87 7.47 10.28
CA THR A 70 -17.79 8.12 9.54
C THR A 70 -17.40 9.41 10.26
N LYS A 71 -16.37 10.10 9.79
CA LYS A 71 -15.96 11.41 10.34
C LYS A 71 -17.09 12.44 10.25
N ASP A 72 -17.86 12.38 9.18
CA ASP A 72 -18.93 13.34 8.87
C ASP A 72 -20.29 12.94 9.47
N GLY A 73 -20.32 11.87 10.27
CA GLY A 73 -21.52 11.35 10.90
C GLY A 73 -21.88 9.93 10.47
N LEU A 74 -23.14 9.56 10.65
CA LEU A 74 -23.64 8.24 10.27
C LEU A 74 -24.10 8.25 8.81
N ILE A 75 -23.57 7.30 8.01
CA ILE A 75 -24.06 7.06 6.65
C ILE A 75 -24.82 5.74 6.60
N SER A 76 -25.80 5.63 5.70
CA SER A 76 -26.53 4.38 5.50
C SER A 76 -25.70 3.37 4.69
N ALA A 77 -26.02 2.08 4.83
CA ALA A 77 -25.42 1.02 4.03
C ALA A 77 -25.55 1.28 2.52
N SER A 78 -26.68 1.83 2.06
CA SER A 78 -26.88 2.21 0.66
C SER A 78 -25.90 3.30 0.22
N LYS A 79 -25.67 4.31 1.08
CA LYS A 79 -24.74 5.39 0.76
C LYS A 79 -23.29 4.92 0.71
N LEU A 80 -22.90 4.02 1.62
CA LEU A 80 -21.57 3.39 1.56
C LEU A 80 -21.39 2.58 0.27
N LEU A 81 -22.40 1.80 -0.14
CA LEU A 81 -22.39 1.07 -1.39
C LEU A 81 -22.25 1.99 -2.62
N GLU A 82 -22.98 3.12 -2.65
CA GLU A 82 -22.84 4.12 -3.71
C GLU A 82 -21.43 4.71 -3.79
N GLN A 83 -20.83 5.04 -2.65
CA GLN A 83 -19.44 5.54 -2.60
C GLN A 83 -18.45 4.55 -3.22
N PHE A 84 -18.71 3.25 -3.08
CA PHE A 84 -17.90 2.19 -3.66
C PHE A 84 -18.47 1.64 -4.97
N LEU A 85 -19.11 2.48 -5.77
CA LEU A 85 -19.53 2.19 -7.14
C LEU A 85 -20.59 1.08 -7.29
N PHE A 86 -21.40 0.84 -6.26
CA PHE A 86 -22.61 0.02 -6.38
C PHE A 86 -23.81 0.90 -6.65
N GLU A 87 -24.20 0.99 -7.90
CA GLU A 87 -25.39 1.75 -8.31
C GLU A 87 -26.65 1.24 -7.60
N PRO A 88 -27.69 2.09 -7.41
CA PRO A 88 -28.93 1.69 -6.72
C PRO A 88 -29.57 0.42 -7.29
N ALA A 89 -29.58 0.24 -8.62
CA ALA A 89 -30.12 -0.96 -9.25
C ALA A 89 -29.33 -2.22 -8.88
N MET A 90 -28.01 -2.11 -8.79
CA MET A 90 -27.10 -3.20 -8.43
C MET A 90 -27.26 -3.60 -6.96
N GLN A 91 -27.55 -2.64 -6.07
CA GLN A 91 -27.70 -2.91 -4.62
C GLN A 91 -28.82 -3.90 -4.30
N TYR A 92 -29.88 -3.92 -5.13
CA TYR A 92 -31.02 -4.82 -4.96
C TYR A 92 -30.89 -6.12 -5.75
N SER A 93 -29.82 -6.30 -6.52
CA SER A 93 -29.55 -7.54 -7.23
C SER A 93 -28.97 -8.61 -6.32
N PRO A 94 -29.16 -9.91 -6.61
CA PRO A 94 -28.52 -10.99 -5.87
C PRO A 94 -27.00 -11.01 -6.13
N ILE A 95 -26.23 -11.42 -5.11
CA ILE A 95 -24.75 -11.47 -5.13
C ILE A 95 -24.23 -12.38 -6.25
N GLU A 96 -24.97 -13.42 -6.64
CA GLU A 96 -24.57 -14.31 -7.75
C GLU A 96 -24.34 -13.59 -9.07
N LYS A 97 -25.02 -12.45 -9.30
CA LYS A 97 -24.93 -11.65 -10.53
C LYS A 97 -23.67 -10.77 -10.56
N LEU A 98 -22.97 -10.63 -9.44
CA LEU A 98 -21.75 -9.85 -9.35
C LEU A 98 -20.58 -10.59 -9.99
N SER A 99 -19.73 -9.85 -10.68
CA SER A 99 -18.41 -10.31 -11.13
C SER A 99 -17.49 -10.63 -9.95
N GLY A 100 -16.38 -11.32 -10.20
CA GLY A 100 -15.39 -11.62 -9.16
C GLY A 100 -14.83 -10.38 -8.47
N GLY A 101 -14.51 -9.32 -9.25
CA GLY A 101 -14.03 -8.05 -8.70
C GLY A 101 -15.08 -7.31 -7.87
N GLU A 102 -16.35 -7.30 -8.31
CA GLU A 102 -17.45 -6.72 -7.54
C GLU A 102 -17.72 -7.48 -6.24
N LYS A 103 -17.57 -8.80 -6.22
CA LYS A 103 -17.65 -9.60 -4.99
C LYS A 103 -16.52 -9.24 -4.02
N LYS A 104 -15.30 -9.05 -4.51
CA LYS A 104 -14.15 -8.61 -3.70
C LYS A 104 -14.40 -7.22 -3.11
N ARG A 105 -14.89 -6.30 -3.92
CA ARG A 105 -15.28 -4.96 -3.48
C ARG A 105 -16.41 -5.00 -2.45
N LEU A 106 -17.41 -5.86 -2.63
CA LEU A 106 -18.48 -6.05 -1.65
C LEU A 106 -17.96 -6.63 -0.32
N TYR A 107 -17.00 -7.55 -0.39
CA TYR A 107 -16.35 -8.10 0.81
C TYR A 107 -15.55 -7.02 1.56
N LEU A 108 -14.82 -6.17 0.84
CA LEU A 108 -14.16 -5.01 1.44
C LEU A 108 -15.17 -4.12 2.18
N LEU A 109 -16.29 -3.82 1.56
CA LEU A 109 -17.35 -3.02 2.19
C LEU A 109 -17.92 -3.67 3.45
N LYS A 110 -18.08 -4.99 3.48
CA LYS A 110 -18.48 -5.73 4.69
C LYS A 110 -17.50 -5.47 5.83
N VAL A 111 -16.19 -5.54 5.53
CA VAL A 111 -15.13 -5.30 6.53
C VAL A 111 -15.19 -3.85 7.04
N LEU A 112 -15.34 -2.87 6.15
CA LEU A 112 -15.42 -1.45 6.52
C LEU A 112 -16.72 -1.12 7.28
N ALA A 113 -17.84 -1.73 6.90
CA ALA A 113 -19.15 -1.53 7.55
C ALA A 113 -19.15 -1.96 9.03
N ALA A 114 -18.30 -2.92 9.40
CA ALA A 114 -18.12 -3.33 10.80
C ALA A 114 -17.48 -2.23 11.67
N ALA A 115 -17.12 -1.08 11.09
CA ALA A 115 -16.46 0.05 11.75
C ALA A 115 -15.26 -0.37 12.62
N PRO A 116 -14.25 -1.02 12.02
CA PRO A 116 -13.05 -1.43 12.72
C PRO A 116 -12.24 -0.19 13.18
N ASN A 117 -11.38 -0.36 14.18
CA ASN A 117 -10.37 0.64 14.56
C ASN A 117 -8.93 0.15 14.30
N VAL A 118 -8.79 -1.12 13.90
CA VAL A 118 -7.57 -1.68 13.31
C VAL A 118 -7.98 -2.37 12.02
N LEU A 119 -7.38 -1.98 10.91
CA LEU A 119 -7.65 -2.53 9.58
C LEU A 119 -6.41 -3.26 9.07
N LEU A 120 -6.59 -4.53 8.74
CA LEU A 120 -5.57 -5.39 8.17
C LEU A 120 -5.93 -5.66 6.71
N LEU A 121 -5.03 -5.29 5.78
CA LEU A 121 -5.22 -5.42 4.34
C LEU A 121 -4.16 -6.38 3.78
N ASP A 122 -4.59 -7.54 3.29
CA ASP A 122 -3.70 -8.57 2.75
C ASP A 122 -3.78 -8.61 1.23
N GLU A 123 -2.75 -8.05 0.54
CA GLU A 123 -2.59 -8.01 -0.92
C GLU A 123 -3.79 -7.41 -1.68
N ILE A 124 -4.41 -6.36 -1.10
CA ILE A 124 -5.64 -5.77 -1.63
C ILE A 124 -5.47 -5.23 -3.06
N THR A 125 -4.28 -4.75 -3.41
CA THR A 125 -3.97 -4.15 -4.72
C THR A 125 -4.00 -5.13 -5.88
N ASN A 126 -3.87 -6.43 -5.61
CA ASN A 126 -3.95 -7.46 -6.65
C ASN A 126 -5.40 -7.81 -7.04
N ASP A 127 -6.34 -7.46 -6.17
CA ASP A 127 -7.68 -8.03 -6.20
C ASP A 127 -8.78 -7.01 -6.52
N ILE A 128 -8.46 -5.72 -6.47
CA ILE A 128 -9.41 -4.62 -6.61
C ILE A 128 -9.02 -3.75 -7.81
N ASP A 129 -10.02 -3.25 -8.54
CA ASP A 129 -9.83 -2.35 -9.66
C ASP A 129 -9.33 -0.95 -9.22
N ILE A 130 -8.65 -0.25 -10.12
CA ILE A 130 -8.04 1.07 -9.85
C ILE A 130 -9.07 2.09 -9.32
N PRO A 131 -10.30 2.23 -9.88
CA PRO A 131 -11.29 3.15 -9.34
C PRO A 131 -11.66 2.85 -7.88
N THR A 132 -11.81 1.58 -7.54
CA THR A 132 -12.11 1.15 -6.16
C THR A 132 -10.93 1.39 -5.24
N LEU A 133 -9.70 1.18 -5.72
CA LEU A 133 -8.48 1.43 -4.94
C LEU A 133 -8.35 2.92 -4.59
N THR A 134 -8.62 3.83 -5.54
CA THR A 134 -8.63 5.28 -5.29
C THR A 134 -9.65 5.65 -4.20
N ILE A 135 -10.86 5.10 -4.27
CA ILE A 135 -11.90 5.34 -3.25
C ILE A 135 -11.45 4.80 -1.88
N LEU A 136 -10.79 3.65 -1.88
CA LEU A 136 -10.23 3.09 -0.64
C LEU A 136 -9.13 3.98 -0.07
N GLU A 137 -8.23 4.50 -0.88
CA GLU A 137 -7.17 5.44 -0.44
C GLU A 137 -7.79 6.68 0.22
N ASP A 138 -8.79 7.31 -0.42
CA ASP A 138 -9.54 8.44 0.15
C ASP A 138 -10.22 8.08 1.51
N TYR A 139 -10.78 6.88 1.59
CA TYR A 139 -11.34 6.36 2.84
C TYR A 139 -10.26 6.20 3.92
N LEU A 140 -9.12 5.59 3.56
CA LEU A 140 -7.99 5.36 4.47
C LEU A 140 -7.37 6.65 4.99
N ASP A 141 -7.27 7.71 4.18
CA ASP A 141 -6.82 9.04 4.60
C ASP A 141 -7.71 9.60 5.71
N SER A 142 -8.97 9.31 5.61
CA SER A 142 -9.97 9.74 6.60
C SER A 142 -10.08 8.79 7.80
N PHE A 143 -9.54 7.59 7.74
CA PHE A 143 -9.69 6.56 8.76
C PHE A 143 -8.92 6.88 10.04
N ALA A 144 -9.61 6.93 11.19
CA ALA A 144 -9.02 7.33 12.46
C ALA A 144 -8.37 6.20 13.27
N GLY A 145 -8.18 5.03 12.66
CA GLY A 145 -7.60 3.83 13.28
C GLY A 145 -6.18 3.53 12.83
N ILE A 146 -5.73 2.34 13.15
CA ILE A 146 -4.46 1.76 12.68
C ILE A 146 -4.73 1.00 11.39
N VAL A 147 -3.86 1.17 10.39
CA VAL A 147 -3.89 0.38 9.16
C VAL A 147 -2.58 -0.38 9.04
N ILE A 148 -2.68 -1.68 8.77
CA ILE A 148 -1.53 -2.55 8.45
C ILE A 148 -1.83 -3.17 7.10
N ALA A 149 -1.02 -2.85 6.10
CA ALA A 149 -1.21 -3.33 4.74
C ALA A 149 -0.02 -4.14 4.26
N VAL A 150 -0.30 -5.32 3.74
CA VAL A 150 0.63 -6.10 2.93
C VAL A 150 0.34 -5.76 1.48
N SER A 151 1.32 -5.28 0.74
CA SER A 151 1.19 -5.02 -0.69
C SER A 151 2.53 -5.08 -1.39
N HIS A 152 2.50 -5.40 -2.68
CA HIS A 152 3.63 -5.26 -3.61
C HIS A 152 3.53 -3.99 -4.46
N ASP A 153 2.44 -3.24 -4.34
CA ASP A 153 2.24 -1.98 -5.03
C ASP A 153 2.97 -0.85 -4.31
N ARG A 154 3.94 -0.27 -5.02
CA ARG A 154 4.82 0.79 -4.50
C ARG A 154 4.07 2.09 -4.27
N TYR A 155 3.19 2.45 -5.20
CA TYR A 155 2.42 3.69 -5.14
C TYR A 155 1.42 3.66 -3.98
N PHE A 156 0.73 2.54 -3.82
CA PHE A 156 -0.17 2.34 -2.70
C PHE A 156 0.56 2.45 -1.35
N LEU A 157 1.73 1.84 -1.23
CA LEU A 157 2.52 1.89 0.01
C LEU A 157 3.12 3.29 0.27
N ASP A 158 3.55 4.02 -0.77
CA ASP A 158 4.04 5.40 -0.61
C ASP A 158 2.94 6.36 -0.16
N ASN A 159 1.71 6.18 -0.66
CA ASN A 159 0.57 7.00 -0.26
C ASN A 159 0.06 6.65 1.14
N LEU A 160 0.11 5.36 1.50
CA LEU A 160 -0.49 4.88 2.74
C LEU A 160 0.46 4.91 3.93
N ALA A 161 1.71 4.43 3.78
CA ALA A 161 2.53 4.01 4.91
C ALA A 161 3.38 5.13 5.49
N ASP A 162 3.35 5.28 6.83
CA ASP A 162 4.28 6.08 7.61
C ASP A 162 5.56 5.29 7.97
N ARG A 163 5.47 3.95 7.91
CA ARG A 163 6.54 3.00 8.23
C ARG A 163 6.42 1.75 7.39
N ILE A 164 7.56 1.23 6.96
CA ILE A 164 7.67 -0.04 6.25
C ILE A 164 8.36 -1.08 7.13
N PHE A 165 7.77 -2.27 7.19
CA PHE A 165 8.36 -3.46 7.78
C PHE A 165 8.76 -4.42 6.66
N GLU A 166 10.05 -4.69 6.53
CA GLU A 166 10.58 -5.64 5.57
C GLU A 166 10.79 -6.99 6.23
N PHE A 167 10.13 -8.02 5.71
CA PHE A 167 10.47 -9.41 6.00
C PHE A 167 11.61 -9.87 5.10
N ASP A 168 12.61 -10.48 5.70
CA ASP A 168 13.61 -11.24 4.95
C ASP A 168 13.16 -12.70 4.75
N ARG A 169 14.03 -13.51 4.09
CA ARG A 169 13.76 -14.93 3.87
C ARG A 169 13.95 -15.78 5.12
N GLU A 170 14.59 -15.27 6.14
CA GLU A 170 14.91 -15.93 7.41
C GLU A 170 13.84 -15.64 8.47
N GLY A 171 12.85 -14.79 8.13
CA GLY A 171 11.75 -14.40 9.04
C GLY A 171 12.10 -13.22 9.94
N ASN A 172 13.25 -12.56 9.74
CA ASN A 172 13.56 -11.35 10.49
C ASN A 172 12.76 -10.17 9.94
N LEU A 173 12.37 -9.27 10.83
CA LEU A 173 11.60 -8.08 10.53
C LEU A 173 12.46 -6.83 10.75
N THR A 174 12.67 -6.06 9.69
CA THR A 174 13.40 -4.79 9.75
C THR A 174 12.45 -3.63 9.53
N GLN A 175 12.48 -2.64 10.44
CA GLN A 175 11.67 -1.43 10.34
C GLN A 175 12.42 -0.31 9.64
N TYR A 176 11.69 0.41 8.79
CA TYR A 176 12.11 1.65 8.13
C TYR A 176 11.05 2.72 8.36
N GLU A 177 11.48 3.96 8.60
CA GLU A 177 10.59 5.11 8.71
C GLU A 177 10.32 5.68 7.31
N GLY A 178 9.07 6.14 7.09
CA GLY A 178 8.62 6.69 5.82
C GLY A 178 7.90 5.69 4.91
N GLY A 179 7.61 6.13 3.68
CA GLY A 179 6.96 5.34 2.65
C GLY A 179 7.89 4.35 1.93
N TYR A 180 7.41 3.79 0.83
CA TYR A 180 8.19 2.82 0.06
C TYR A 180 9.44 3.44 -0.58
N THR A 181 9.37 4.68 -1.03
CA THR A 181 10.52 5.42 -1.58
C THR A 181 11.60 5.63 -0.53
N ASP A 182 11.23 6.06 0.69
CA ASP A 182 12.16 6.24 1.81
C ASP A 182 12.84 4.93 2.21
N TYR A 183 12.06 3.83 2.21
CA TYR A 183 12.59 2.48 2.45
C TYR A 183 13.68 2.11 1.43
N LEU A 184 13.42 2.34 0.12
CA LEU A 184 14.41 2.03 -0.93
C LEU A 184 15.71 2.80 -0.76
N GLU A 185 15.63 4.10 -0.40
CA GLU A 185 16.79 4.92 -0.15
C GLU A 185 17.58 4.44 1.08
N ALA A 186 16.86 4.13 2.18
CA ALA A 186 17.48 3.63 3.40
C ALA A 186 18.17 2.28 3.18
N LYS A 187 17.53 1.39 2.39
CA LYS A 187 18.12 0.09 2.03
C LYS A 187 19.39 0.24 1.20
N LYS A 188 19.38 1.10 0.18
CA LYS A 188 20.59 1.39 -0.63
C LYS A 188 21.74 1.95 0.22
N ARG A 189 21.45 2.82 1.19
CA ARG A 189 22.49 3.34 2.11
C ARG A 189 23.08 2.24 2.96
N ARG A 190 22.27 1.32 3.51
CA ARG A 190 22.76 0.18 4.30
C ARG A 190 23.61 -0.79 3.49
N GLU A 191 23.17 -1.11 2.27
CA GLU A 191 23.91 -1.97 1.34
C GLU A 191 25.22 -1.32 0.90
N GLY A 192 25.24 -0.01 0.64
CA GLY A 192 26.45 0.77 0.33
C GLY A 192 27.45 0.81 1.49
N MET A 193 26.99 0.99 2.73
CA MET A 193 27.85 0.94 3.91
C MET A 193 28.47 -0.44 4.12
N ASN A 194 27.74 -1.52 3.88
CA ASN A 194 28.27 -2.88 3.99
C ASN A 194 29.37 -3.18 2.95
N ILE A 195 29.33 -2.52 1.77
CA ILE A 195 30.36 -2.66 0.74
C ILE A 195 31.63 -1.92 1.18
N ASP A 196 31.51 -0.72 1.75
CA ASP A 196 32.63 0.05 2.24
C ASP A 196 33.32 -0.63 3.42
N GLU A 197 32.57 -1.17 4.41
CA GLU A 197 33.17 -1.96 5.51
C GLU A 197 33.86 -3.22 5.00
N SER A 198 33.32 -3.90 3.98
CA SER A 198 33.95 -5.10 3.41
C SER A 198 35.19 -4.79 2.57
N VAL A 199 35.33 -3.58 2.06
CA VAL A 199 36.53 -3.09 1.36
C VAL A 199 37.60 -2.66 2.36
N GLU A 200 37.24 -2.01 3.48
CA GLU A 200 38.19 -1.64 4.53
C GLU A 200 38.81 -2.86 5.23
N ILE A 201 38.01 -3.92 5.47
CA ILE A 201 38.55 -5.16 6.06
C ILE A 201 39.52 -5.88 5.12
N LYS A 202 39.39 -5.73 3.80
CA LYS A 202 40.36 -6.28 2.83
C LYS A 202 41.58 -5.38 2.61
N ALA A 203 41.43 -4.07 2.82
CA ALA A 203 42.54 -3.12 2.70
C ALA A 203 43.45 -3.09 3.91
N SER A 204 42.96 -3.48 5.10
CA SER A 204 43.77 -3.51 6.36
C SER A 204 44.75 -4.68 6.50
N SER A 205 44.78 -5.61 5.52
CA SER A 205 45.67 -6.76 5.52
C SER A 205 46.95 -6.61 4.67
N VAL A 206 47.18 -5.46 4.06
CA VAL A 206 48.43 -5.21 3.29
C VAL A 206 49.07 -3.89 3.69
N GLY A 207 50.13 -3.99 4.54
CA GLY A 207 51.25 -3.07 4.57
C GLY A 207 51.12 -1.82 5.41
N LYS A 208 51.69 -1.91 6.63
CA LYS A 208 52.25 -0.78 7.38
C LYS A 208 53.32 -0.10 6.54
N ASN A 209 53.21 1.21 6.34
CA ASN A 209 54.33 2.16 6.61
C ASN A 209 53.94 3.62 6.37
N MET A 210 54.03 4.37 7.47
CA MET A 210 54.59 5.73 7.70
C MET A 210 54.11 6.91 6.85
N ILE A 211 53.62 7.89 7.55
CA ILE A 211 54.13 9.28 7.80
C ILE A 211 53.08 10.37 7.63
N GLU A 212 52.88 11.08 8.76
CA GLU A 212 52.58 12.51 9.03
C GLU A 212 51.26 13.16 8.72
N GLU A 213 50.63 13.61 9.84
CA GLU A 213 49.72 14.77 9.99
C GLU A 213 50.40 16.11 9.57
N PRO A 214 49.67 17.24 9.41
CA PRO A 214 48.84 17.81 10.46
C PRO A 214 47.62 18.69 10.03
N GLN A 215 46.72 18.81 11.00
CA GLN A 215 46.02 20.03 11.46
C GLN A 215 44.88 20.69 10.67
N GLU A 216 43.76 20.77 11.44
CA GLU A 216 42.88 21.91 11.81
C GLU A 216 41.95 22.47 10.71
N GLU A 217 40.73 22.78 10.93
CA GLU A 217 39.92 23.36 12.02
C GLU A 217 38.43 23.44 11.66
N LYS A 218 37.59 23.45 12.71
CA LYS A 218 36.34 24.19 12.93
C LYS A 218 34.99 23.77 12.32
N SER A 219 34.24 23.23 13.24
CA SER A 219 32.86 23.58 13.66
C SER A 219 32.00 24.43 12.77
N SER A 220 30.80 23.97 12.44
CA SER A 220 29.60 24.76 12.66
C SER A 220 28.31 23.90 12.68
N VAL A 221 27.72 23.86 13.85
CA VAL A 221 26.32 23.53 14.08
C VAL A 221 25.45 24.49 13.29
N LYS A 222 24.59 24.02 12.41
CA LYS A 222 23.46 24.81 11.87
C LYS A 222 22.16 24.04 11.96
N THR A 223 21.38 24.48 12.92
CA THR A 223 19.94 24.50 13.09
C THR A 223 19.10 24.13 11.87
N TRP A 224 18.25 23.11 12.08
CA TRP A 224 17.09 22.80 11.26
C TRP A 224 16.02 23.90 11.38
N LYS A 225 15.77 24.61 10.31
CA LYS A 225 14.52 25.36 10.11
C LYS A 225 13.83 24.88 8.85
N GLN A 226 12.59 24.50 9.06
CA GLN A 226 11.54 24.24 8.09
C GLN A 226 11.60 25.11 6.85
N ASN A 227 11.50 24.48 5.67
CA ASN A 227 10.82 25.10 4.55
C ASN A 227 10.14 24.02 3.70
N ARG A 228 8.83 24.03 3.74
CA ARG A 228 7.97 23.31 2.81
C ARG A 228 7.98 24.05 1.47
N SER A 229 8.01 23.29 0.42
CA SER A 229 7.89 23.56 -1.02
C SER A 229 9.23 23.42 -1.76
N SER A 230 9.69 22.19 -1.93
CA SER A 230 10.61 21.88 -3.02
C SER A 230 9.78 21.26 -4.15
N LYS A 231 9.64 22.00 -5.25
CA LYS A 231 9.21 21.44 -6.54
C LYS A 231 10.05 20.20 -6.81
N LEU A 232 9.39 19.07 -7.12
CA LEU A 232 10.03 17.87 -7.60
C LEU A 232 11.02 18.25 -8.71
N LYS A 233 12.30 18.08 -8.46
CA LYS A 233 13.33 18.18 -9.50
C LYS A 233 13.46 16.78 -10.10
N PHE A 234 12.93 16.61 -11.29
CA PHE A 234 13.17 15.42 -12.09
C PHE A 234 14.67 15.20 -12.26
N SER A 235 15.10 13.95 -12.23
CA SER A 235 16.47 13.60 -12.60
C SER A 235 16.66 13.94 -14.10
N TYR A 236 17.89 14.17 -14.54
CA TYR A 236 18.19 14.49 -15.94
C TYR A 236 17.63 13.44 -16.93
N LYS A 237 17.54 12.18 -16.50
CA LYS A 237 16.98 11.10 -17.29
C LYS A 237 15.46 11.15 -17.38
N GLU A 238 14.79 11.43 -16.27
CA GLU A 238 13.33 11.60 -16.20
C GLU A 238 12.87 12.86 -16.96
N GLN A 239 13.67 13.92 -16.93
CA GLN A 239 13.37 15.15 -17.67
C GLN A 239 13.46 14.93 -19.18
N ARG A 240 14.39 14.11 -19.62
CA ARG A 240 14.54 13.75 -21.03
C ARG A 240 13.46 12.77 -21.51
N GLU A 241 13.05 11.82 -20.66
CA GLU A 241 11.91 10.93 -20.92
C GLU A 241 10.60 11.74 -20.98
N TYR A 242 10.43 12.74 -20.11
CA TYR A 242 9.25 13.61 -20.11
C TYR A 242 9.17 14.49 -21.38
N GLU A 243 10.30 14.98 -21.89
CA GLU A 243 10.36 15.75 -23.15
C GLU A 243 10.04 14.91 -24.40
N THR A 244 10.27 13.57 -24.34
CA THR A 244 9.99 12.66 -25.48
C THR A 244 8.58 12.04 -25.42
N ILE A 245 7.90 12.06 -24.28
CA ILE A 245 6.57 11.46 -24.12
C ILE A 245 5.53 12.12 -25.05
N ASP A 246 5.55 13.44 -25.18
CA ASP A 246 4.60 14.16 -26.03
C ASP A 246 4.79 13.81 -27.50
N ASP A 247 6.05 13.63 -27.96
CA ASP A 247 6.37 13.22 -29.31
C ASP A 247 5.98 11.74 -29.58
N ASP A 248 6.17 10.87 -28.59
CA ASP A 248 5.77 9.48 -28.66
C ASP A 248 4.25 9.31 -28.68
N ILE A 249 3.52 10.10 -27.91
CA ILE A 249 2.05 10.13 -27.90
C ILE A 249 1.55 10.58 -29.26
N ALA A 250 2.06 11.69 -29.82
CA ALA A 250 1.69 12.19 -31.13
C ALA A 250 1.96 11.16 -32.23
N GLY A 251 3.08 10.43 -32.15
CA GLY A 251 3.43 9.37 -33.10
C GLY A 251 2.52 8.13 -33.00
N LEU A 252 2.00 7.83 -31.83
CA LEU A 252 1.02 6.75 -31.62
C LEU A 252 -0.38 7.15 -32.11
N GLU A 253 -0.80 8.39 -31.87
CA GLU A 253 -2.07 8.93 -32.38
C GLU A 253 -2.13 8.94 -33.91
N GLU A 254 -1.03 9.35 -34.56
CA GLU A 254 -0.94 9.29 -36.03
C GLU A 254 -1.02 7.86 -36.60
N LYS A 255 -0.48 6.88 -35.87
CA LYS A 255 -0.59 5.46 -36.24
C LYS A 255 -2.01 4.92 -36.08
N ILE A 256 -2.70 5.32 -35.01
CA ILE A 256 -4.10 4.94 -34.76
C ILE A 256 -4.98 5.51 -35.88
N GLU A 257 -4.82 6.80 -36.22
CA GLU A 257 -5.59 7.44 -37.27
C GLU A 257 -5.37 6.77 -38.65
N LYS A 258 -4.14 6.36 -38.97
CA LYS A 258 -3.83 5.61 -40.18
C LYS A 258 -4.52 4.25 -40.20
N LEU A 259 -4.49 3.51 -39.09
CA LEU A 259 -5.15 2.21 -38.97
C LEU A 259 -6.66 2.31 -39.07
N ASP A 260 -7.27 3.35 -38.46
CA ASP A 260 -8.71 3.60 -38.56
C ASP A 260 -9.13 3.93 -40.01
N ASN A 261 -8.33 4.73 -40.72
CA ASN A 261 -8.57 5.03 -42.13
C ASN A 261 -8.41 3.77 -43.02
N ASP A 262 -7.43 2.91 -42.76
CA ASP A 262 -7.25 1.65 -43.46
C ASP A 262 -8.40 0.67 -43.21
N ILE A 263 -8.94 0.63 -42.00
CA ILE A 263 -10.13 -0.17 -41.65
C ILE A 263 -11.35 0.33 -42.39
N MET A 264 -11.56 1.66 -42.43
CA MET A 264 -12.71 2.28 -43.14
C MET A 264 -12.58 2.10 -44.68
N ALA A 265 -11.37 2.04 -45.21
CA ALA A 265 -11.14 1.83 -46.63
C ALA A 265 -11.32 0.37 -47.09
N ASN A 266 -11.25 -0.59 -46.16
CA ASN A 266 -11.39 -2.03 -46.43
C ASN A 266 -12.73 -2.62 -45.94
N ALA A 267 -13.65 -1.81 -45.43
CA ALA A 267 -15.01 -2.17 -45.01
C ALA A 267 -16.01 -1.76 -46.09
#